data_1daefece69c53777de98f9cf468f8f4a
#
_entry.id   1daefece69c53777de98f9cf468f8f4a
#
_cell.length_a   1.000
_cell.length_b   1.000
_cell.length_c   1.000
_cell.angle_alpha   90.00
_cell.angle_beta   90.00
_cell.angle_gamma   90.00
#
_symmetry.space_group_name_H-M   'P 1'
#
loop_
_entity.id
_entity.type
_entity.pdbx_description
1 polymer ?
#
loop_
_entity_poly.entity_id
_entity_poly.type
_entity_poly.pdbx_seq_one_letter_code
_entity_poly.pdbx_strand_id
1 'polypeptide(L)'
;EREIRAFIPVTYFVIAGEFKTVGRMRESKTYPIILECEVQPNKKEEAERIVREGKNSSWEIVGVDSTEVSRSPKAPFTTSTLQQAASSRLGYAPSRTMGIAQKLYEKGLITYMRTDSTNLGAEAIAEISSVIEKNYGKDMLQVRQYKTKSKNAQEAHEAVRPTHPTSRSAGTTDDEKRLYSLIWERTVSSQMKDALLKRSKVTANIP
;
A
#
# COMPACT_ATOMS: atom_id res chain seq x y z
N GLU A 1 0.63 -25.35 10.73
CA GLU A 1 -0.41 -26.03 11.52
C GLU A 1 0.08 -26.40 12.92
N ARG A 2 1.31 -26.93 13.11
CA ARG A 2 1.89 -27.21 14.44
C ARG A 2 2.05 -25.95 15.29
N GLU A 3 2.54 -24.84 14.68
CA GLU A 3 2.68 -23.54 15.36
C GLU A 3 1.31 -22.98 15.77
N ILE A 4 0.29 -23.13 14.92
CA ILE A 4 -1.07 -22.67 15.23
C ILE A 4 -1.64 -23.45 16.42
N ARG A 5 -1.41 -24.77 16.49
CA ARG A 5 -1.85 -25.62 17.62
C ARG A 5 -1.10 -25.35 18.92
N ALA A 6 0.15 -24.89 18.82
CA ALA A 6 0.98 -24.55 19.98
C ALA A 6 0.80 -23.07 20.41
N PHE A 7 0.04 -22.28 19.68
CA PHE A 7 -0.18 -20.88 20.00
C PHE A 7 -1.00 -20.71 21.27
N ILE A 8 -0.41 -20.08 22.26
CA ILE A 8 -1.08 -19.70 23.51
C ILE A 8 -1.47 -18.22 23.37
N PRO A 9 -2.76 -17.90 23.29
CA PRO A 9 -3.19 -16.51 23.19
C PRO A 9 -2.90 -15.76 24.48
N VAL A 10 -2.31 -14.57 24.33
CA VAL A 10 -2.07 -13.65 25.45
C VAL A 10 -2.97 -12.44 25.26
N THR A 11 -3.76 -12.12 26.28
CA THR A 11 -4.59 -10.91 26.29
C THR A 11 -3.75 -9.73 26.73
N TYR A 12 -3.87 -8.61 26.02
CA TYR A 12 -3.28 -7.33 26.38
C TYR A 12 -4.27 -6.20 26.13
N PHE A 13 -4.03 -5.05 26.76
CA PHE A 13 -4.86 -3.86 26.60
C PHE A 13 -4.13 -2.84 25.75
N VAL A 14 -4.81 -2.33 24.72
CA VAL A 14 -4.36 -1.18 23.95
C VAL A 14 -5.02 0.07 24.53
N ILE A 15 -4.18 1.00 24.99
CA ILE A 15 -4.64 2.25 25.58
C ILE A 15 -4.33 3.36 24.60
N ALA A 16 -5.36 4.07 24.17
CA ALA A 16 -5.23 5.23 23.29
C ALA A 16 -5.91 6.44 23.93
N GLY A 17 -5.32 7.61 23.76
CA GLY A 17 -5.87 8.88 24.21
C GLY A 17 -6.03 9.86 23.04
N GLU A 18 -7.11 10.60 23.04
CA GLU A 18 -7.32 11.72 22.14
C GLU A 18 -6.92 13.01 22.84
N PHE A 19 -5.98 13.74 22.24
CA PHE A 19 -5.40 14.96 22.80
C PHE A 19 -5.71 16.16 21.93
N LYS A 20 -5.99 17.30 22.55
CA LYS A 20 -6.09 18.60 21.87
C LYS A 20 -4.79 19.36 22.12
N THR A 21 -4.14 19.78 21.06
CA THR A 21 -2.93 20.63 21.20
C THR A 21 -3.32 22.02 21.69
N VAL A 22 -2.67 22.44 22.79
CA VAL A 22 -2.74 23.82 23.29
C VAL A 22 -1.45 24.50 22.88
N GLY A 23 -1.46 25.31 21.84
CA GLY A 23 -0.26 26.00 21.34
C GLY A 23 -0.59 27.20 20.49
N ARG A 24 0.38 28.10 20.34
CA ARG A 24 0.30 29.29 19.47
C ARG A 24 0.33 28.89 17.98
N MET A 25 -0.71 28.24 17.50
CA MET A 25 -0.88 28.11 16.05
C MET A 25 -1.56 29.36 15.51
N ARG A 26 -0.99 29.94 14.46
CA ARG A 26 -1.57 31.08 13.73
C ARG A 26 -2.91 30.76 13.03
N GLU A 27 -3.33 29.50 13.01
CA GLU A 27 -4.60 29.06 12.45
C GLU A 27 -5.44 28.34 13.51
N SER A 28 -6.69 28.78 13.65
CA SER A 28 -7.65 28.37 14.69
C SER A 28 -8.25 26.95 14.53
N LYS A 29 -7.62 26.05 13.75
CA LYS A 29 -8.07 24.67 13.61
C LYS A 29 -7.21 23.74 14.45
N THR A 30 -7.75 23.34 15.59
CA THR A 30 -7.18 22.30 16.45
C THR A 30 -7.58 20.94 15.88
N TYR A 31 -6.61 20.16 15.43
CA TYR A 31 -6.85 18.76 15.03
C TYR A 31 -6.57 17.86 16.24
N PRO A 32 -7.44 16.89 16.54
CA PRO A 32 -7.16 15.93 17.60
C PRO A 32 -5.97 15.05 17.19
N ILE A 33 -5.07 14.80 18.14
CA ILE A 33 -3.98 13.85 17.98
C ILE A 33 -4.33 12.61 18.79
N ILE A 34 -4.33 11.45 18.16
CA ILE A 34 -4.52 10.17 18.86
C ILE A 34 -3.13 9.60 19.14
N LEU A 35 -2.81 9.38 20.39
CA LEU A 35 -1.60 8.73 20.82
C LEU A 35 -1.93 7.39 21.48
N GLU A 36 -1.12 6.39 21.18
CA GLU A 36 -1.22 5.07 21.80
C GLU A 36 -0.13 4.91 22.85
N CYS A 37 -0.47 4.27 23.95
CA CYS A 37 0.49 3.95 24.99
C CYS A 37 1.55 2.99 24.45
N GLU A 38 2.83 3.28 24.67
CA GLU A 38 3.93 2.45 24.20
C GLU A 38 3.96 1.08 24.90
N VAL A 39 3.49 1.04 26.14
CA VAL A 39 3.36 -0.20 26.91
C VAL A 39 1.96 -0.77 26.75
N GLN A 40 1.87 -2.06 26.42
CA GLN A 40 0.62 -2.79 26.35
C GLN A 40 0.47 -3.67 27.60
N PRO A 41 -0.21 -3.20 28.66
CA PRO A 41 -0.35 -3.96 29.88
C PRO A 41 -1.21 -5.21 29.64
N ASN A 42 -0.87 -6.31 30.29
CA ASN A 42 -1.61 -7.57 30.25
C ASN A 42 -2.57 -7.74 31.42
N LYS A 43 -2.51 -6.84 32.43
CA LYS A 43 -3.38 -6.83 33.60
C LYS A 43 -4.35 -5.65 33.52
N LYS A 44 -5.61 -5.92 33.80
CA LYS A 44 -6.69 -4.92 33.78
C LYS A 44 -6.43 -3.78 34.80
N GLU A 45 -5.98 -4.11 35.99
CA GLU A 45 -5.70 -3.13 37.04
C GLU A 45 -4.63 -2.12 36.64
N GLU A 46 -3.62 -2.58 35.89
CA GLU A 46 -2.55 -1.73 35.37
C GLU A 46 -3.06 -0.83 34.26
N ALA A 47 -3.88 -1.38 33.36
CA ALA A 47 -4.51 -0.60 32.30
C ALA A 47 -5.41 0.50 32.88
N GLU A 48 -6.23 0.18 33.88
CA GLU A 48 -7.10 1.15 34.56
C GLU A 48 -6.30 2.22 35.32
N ARG A 49 -5.16 1.86 35.92
CA ARG A 49 -4.25 2.81 36.56
C ARG A 49 -3.71 3.81 35.53
N ILE A 50 -3.18 3.33 34.42
CA ILE A 50 -2.63 4.18 33.33
C ILE A 50 -3.70 5.15 32.81
N VAL A 51 -4.91 4.66 32.57
CA VAL A 51 -6.02 5.50 32.09
C VAL A 51 -6.40 6.56 33.12
N ARG A 52 -6.45 6.22 34.40
CA ARG A 52 -6.78 7.16 35.49
C ARG A 52 -5.71 8.24 35.63
N GLU A 53 -4.44 7.85 35.66
CA GLU A 53 -3.31 8.77 35.75
C GLU A 53 -3.28 9.68 34.52
N GLY A 54 -3.45 9.11 33.31
CA GLY A 54 -3.47 9.85 32.05
C GLY A 54 -4.58 10.88 31.94
N LYS A 55 -5.76 10.62 32.53
CA LYS A 55 -6.89 11.57 32.53
C LYS A 55 -6.72 12.74 33.48
N ASN A 56 -5.99 12.55 34.57
CA ASN A 56 -5.84 13.53 35.64
C ASN A 56 -4.54 14.33 35.56
N SER A 57 -3.73 14.10 34.54
CA SER A 57 -2.42 14.74 34.39
C SER A 57 -2.40 15.65 33.15
N SER A 58 -1.52 16.65 33.17
CA SER A 58 -1.17 17.41 31.98
C SER A 58 -0.13 16.65 31.16
N TRP A 59 -0.25 16.70 29.85
CA TRP A 59 0.63 16.02 28.94
C TRP A 59 1.53 17.00 28.23
N GLU A 60 2.78 16.64 28.04
CA GLU A 60 3.75 17.41 27.29
C GLU A 60 4.33 16.59 26.14
N ILE A 61 4.54 17.24 24.99
CA ILE A 61 5.28 16.62 23.89
C ILE A 61 6.75 16.64 24.25
N VAL A 62 7.33 15.47 24.50
CA VAL A 62 8.73 15.31 24.91
C VAL A 62 9.66 14.98 23.77
N GLY A 63 9.13 14.62 22.59
CA GLY A 63 9.92 14.32 21.43
C GLY A 63 9.14 14.37 20.12
N VAL A 64 9.81 14.81 19.06
CA VAL A 64 9.33 14.72 17.68
C VAL A 64 10.49 14.28 16.81
N ASP A 65 10.54 12.98 16.54
CA ASP A 65 11.55 12.38 15.67
C ASP A 65 11.02 12.28 14.25
N SER A 66 11.81 12.72 13.28
CA SER A 66 11.47 12.63 11.87
C SER A 66 12.55 11.90 11.10
N THR A 67 12.15 10.90 10.33
CA THR A 67 13.03 10.14 9.45
C THR A 67 12.51 10.18 8.03
N GLU A 68 13.40 10.30 7.06
CA GLU A 68 13.07 10.12 5.66
C GLU A 68 13.20 8.65 5.29
N VAL A 69 12.13 8.12 4.69
CA VAL A 69 12.06 6.72 4.27
C VAL A 69 11.76 6.66 2.78
N SER A 70 12.63 6.00 2.04
CA SER A 70 12.39 5.69 0.64
C SER A 70 11.50 4.46 0.52
N ARG A 71 10.47 4.53 -0.33
CA ARG A 71 9.56 3.43 -0.61
C ARG A 71 9.55 3.12 -2.10
N SER A 72 10.19 2.02 -2.47
CA SER A 72 10.23 1.55 -3.85
C SER A 72 8.86 1.07 -4.35
N PRO A 73 8.56 1.27 -5.63
CA PRO A 73 7.35 0.74 -6.25
C PRO A 73 7.32 -0.78 -6.19
N LYS A 74 6.12 -1.33 -6.11
CA LYS A 74 5.92 -2.77 -6.21
C LYS A 74 6.02 -3.22 -7.66
N ALA A 75 6.45 -4.48 -7.88
CA ALA A 75 6.50 -5.11 -9.20
C ALA A 75 5.15 -5.09 -9.92
N PRO A 76 5.13 -5.17 -11.25
CA PRO A 76 3.93 -5.44 -12.03
C PRO A 76 3.18 -6.68 -11.52
N PHE A 77 1.90 -6.78 -11.83
CA PHE A 77 1.08 -7.85 -11.28
C PHE A 77 1.38 -9.22 -11.87
N THR A 78 1.44 -10.21 -11.00
CA THR A 78 1.17 -11.62 -11.28
C THR A 78 -0.29 -11.93 -10.99
N THR A 79 -0.77 -13.13 -11.34
CA THR A 79 -2.13 -13.59 -10.99
C THR A 79 -2.42 -13.42 -9.50
N SER A 80 -1.55 -13.92 -8.64
CA SER A 80 -1.75 -13.91 -7.19
C SER A 80 -1.75 -12.49 -6.60
N THR A 81 -0.83 -11.64 -7.05
CA THR A 81 -0.73 -10.26 -6.55
C THR A 81 -1.86 -9.37 -7.08
N LEU A 82 -2.40 -9.65 -8.29
CA LEU A 82 -3.59 -9.00 -8.81
C LEU A 82 -4.82 -9.34 -7.96
N GLN A 83 -5.03 -10.62 -7.66
CA GLN A 83 -6.14 -11.06 -6.81
C GLN A 83 -6.08 -10.43 -5.42
N GLN A 84 -4.91 -10.39 -4.77
CA GLN A 84 -4.71 -9.76 -3.46
C GLN A 84 -5.02 -8.25 -3.50
N ALA A 85 -4.52 -7.55 -4.53
CA ALA A 85 -4.75 -6.12 -4.67
C ALA A 85 -6.22 -5.79 -4.98
N ALA A 86 -6.86 -6.57 -5.84
CA ALA A 86 -8.29 -6.41 -6.15
C ALA A 86 -9.16 -6.70 -4.92
N SER A 87 -8.82 -7.71 -4.12
CA SER A 87 -9.52 -7.99 -2.87
C SER A 87 -9.40 -6.85 -1.87
N SER A 88 -8.17 -6.35 -1.62
CA SER A 88 -7.93 -5.33 -0.61
C SER A 88 -8.41 -3.92 -1.01
N ARG A 89 -8.38 -3.57 -2.32
CA ARG A 89 -8.70 -2.22 -2.80
C ARG A 89 -10.09 -2.09 -3.40
N LEU A 90 -10.60 -3.15 -4.02
CA LEU A 90 -11.88 -3.15 -4.73
C LEU A 90 -12.93 -4.03 -4.07
N GLY A 91 -12.55 -4.84 -3.07
CA GLY A 91 -13.44 -5.80 -2.42
C GLY A 91 -13.84 -6.99 -3.32
N TYR A 92 -13.04 -7.30 -4.34
CA TYR A 92 -13.38 -8.37 -5.28
C TYR A 92 -12.87 -9.71 -4.79
N ALA A 93 -13.74 -10.73 -4.80
CA ALA A 93 -13.33 -12.11 -4.59
C ALA A 93 -12.37 -12.56 -5.72
N PRO A 94 -11.44 -13.50 -5.47
CA PRO A 94 -10.50 -13.99 -6.48
C PRO A 94 -11.17 -14.46 -7.77
N SER A 95 -12.28 -15.20 -7.68
CA SER A 95 -13.04 -15.67 -8.85
C SER A 95 -13.61 -14.51 -9.68
N ARG A 96 -14.18 -13.48 -9.01
CA ARG A 96 -14.68 -12.27 -9.68
C ARG A 96 -13.54 -11.53 -10.38
N THR A 97 -12.40 -11.35 -9.70
CA THR A 97 -11.22 -10.70 -10.28
C THR A 97 -10.78 -11.40 -11.56
N MET A 98 -10.69 -12.73 -11.53
CA MET A 98 -10.26 -13.50 -12.70
C MET A 98 -11.30 -13.47 -13.84
N GLY A 99 -12.58 -13.48 -13.54
CA GLY A 99 -13.63 -13.33 -14.55
C GLY A 99 -13.61 -11.97 -15.25
N ILE A 100 -13.35 -10.89 -14.50
CA ILE A 100 -13.20 -9.54 -15.08
C ILE A 100 -11.90 -9.43 -15.90
N ALA A 101 -10.79 -9.96 -15.36
CA ALA A 101 -9.51 -9.96 -16.06
C ALA A 101 -9.57 -10.75 -17.38
N GLN A 102 -10.29 -11.88 -17.40
CA GLN A 102 -10.54 -12.65 -18.62
C GLN A 102 -11.24 -11.79 -19.69
N LYS A 103 -12.29 -11.06 -19.32
CA LYS A 103 -13.00 -10.16 -20.24
C LYS A 103 -12.12 -9.03 -20.78
N LEU A 104 -11.26 -8.46 -19.91
CA LEU A 104 -10.30 -7.44 -20.34
C LEU A 104 -9.27 -8.01 -21.31
N TYR A 105 -8.79 -9.22 -21.07
CA TYR A 105 -7.86 -9.92 -21.96
C TYR A 105 -8.51 -10.24 -23.31
N GLU A 106 -9.71 -10.81 -23.32
CA GLU A 106 -10.46 -11.13 -24.56
C GLU A 106 -10.75 -9.89 -25.42
N LYS A 107 -10.85 -8.72 -24.79
CA LYS A 107 -10.96 -7.42 -25.48
C LYS A 107 -9.59 -6.85 -25.91
N GLY A 108 -8.49 -7.56 -25.67
CA GLY A 108 -7.14 -7.09 -25.99
C GLY A 108 -6.66 -5.91 -25.15
N LEU A 109 -7.28 -5.64 -23.99
CA LEU A 109 -6.97 -4.49 -23.16
C LEU A 109 -5.82 -4.73 -22.17
N ILE A 110 -5.59 -5.98 -21.80
CA ILE A 110 -4.49 -6.39 -20.92
C ILE A 110 -3.79 -7.63 -21.49
N THR A 111 -2.56 -7.89 -21.04
CA THR A 111 -1.85 -9.15 -21.29
C THR A 111 -2.53 -10.33 -20.58
N TYR A 112 -2.12 -11.53 -20.90
CA TYR A 112 -2.70 -12.75 -20.30
C TYR A 112 -2.57 -12.73 -18.76
N MET A 113 -3.70 -12.87 -18.07
CA MET A 113 -3.80 -12.67 -16.64
C MET A 113 -3.37 -13.88 -15.80
N ARG A 114 -3.14 -15.05 -16.40
CA ARG A 114 -2.64 -16.24 -15.70
C ARG A 114 -1.12 -16.33 -15.89
N THR A 115 -0.38 -15.61 -15.08
CA THR A 115 1.07 -15.55 -15.12
C THR A 115 1.65 -15.40 -13.73
N ASP A 116 2.82 -15.95 -13.50
CA ASP A 116 3.65 -15.74 -12.32
C ASP A 116 4.84 -14.80 -12.60
N SER A 117 4.95 -14.33 -13.85
CA SER A 117 5.98 -13.39 -14.29
C SER A 117 5.70 -11.97 -13.86
N THR A 118 6.73 -11.25 -13.48
CA THR A 118 6.74 -9.80 -13.23
C THR A 118 7.46 -9.02 -14.33
N ASN A 119 7.89 -9.70 -15.40
CA ASN A 119 8.68 -9.11 -16.48
C ASN A 119 7.82 -8.23 -17.38
N LEU A 120 8.43 -7.16 -17.88
CA LEU A 120 7.90 -6.30 -18.92
C LEU A 120 8.82 -6.39 -20.14
N GLY A 121 8.24 -6.57 -21.32
CA GLY A 121 8.99 -6.56 -22.58
C GLY A 121 9.57 -5.17 -22.86
N ALA A 122 10.59 -5.11 -23.72
CA ALA A 122 11.28 -3.86 -24.05
C ALA A 122 10.33 -2.80 -24.66
N GLU A 123 9.42 -3.23 -25.54
CA GLU A 123 8.40 -2.34 -26.12
C GLU A 123 7.46 -1.77 -25.08
N ALA A 124 6.99 -2.61 -24.15
CA ALA A 124 6.14 -2.17 -23.04
C ALA A 124 6.86 -1.15 -22.15
N ILE A 125 8.13 -1.38 -21.83
CA ILE A 125 8.93 -0.43 -21.06
C ILE A 125 9.05 0.91 -21.80
N ALA A 126 9.29 0.90 -23.11
CA ALA A 126 9.39 2.12 -23.90
C ALA A 126 8.08 2.93 -23.90
N GLU A 127 6.94 2.26 -24.10
CA GLU A 127 5.64 2.90 -24.05
C GLU A 127 5.30 3.45 -22.66
N ILE A 128 5.56 2.66 -21.60
CA ILE A 128 5.34 3.11 -20.21
C ILE A 128 6.23 4.31 -19.88
N SER A 129 7.49 4.28 -20.31
CA SER A 129 8.42 5.40 -20.12
C SER A 129 7.91 6.67 -20.76
N SER A 130 7.42 6.59 -22.01
CA SER A 130 6.80 7.71 -22.71
C SER A 130 5.58 8.26 -21.93
N VAL A 131 4.72 7.38 -21.40
CA VAL A 131 3.57 7.78 -20.57
C VAL A 131 4.01 8.49 -19.31
N ILE A 132 5.06 8.01 -18.63
CA ILE A 132 5.59 8.64 -17.43
C ILE A 132 6.17 10.01 -17.74
N GLU A 133 7.04 10.11 -18.74
CA GLU A 133 7.67 11.37 -19.13
C GLU A 133 6.64 12.45 -19.50
N LYS A 134 5.61 12.05 -20.27
CA LYS A 134 4.56 12.98 -20.72
C LYS A 134 3.66 13.47 -19.59
N ASN A 135 3.27 12.57 -18.67
CA ASN A 135 2.23 12.88 -17.68
C ASN A 135 2.79 13.32 -16.32
N TYR A 136 4.03 12.90 -15.98
CA TYR A 136 4.62 13.12 -14.65
C TYR A 136 5.99 13.79 -14.70
N GLY A 137 6.58 13.91 -15.88
CA GLY A 137 7.91 14.47 -16.07
C GLY A 137 9.02 13.41 -16.11
N LYS A 138 10.08 13.73 -16.85
CA LYS A 138 11.23 12.85 -17.07
C LYS A 138 11.93 12.46 -15.76
N ASP A 139 11.94 13.34 -14.81
CA ASP A 139 12.56 13.11 -13.49
C ASP A 139 11.84 12.04 -12.67
N MET A 140 10.60 11.69 -13.02
CA MET A 140 9.85 10.64 -12.34
C MET A 140 10.10 9.24 -12.91
N LEU A 141 10.78 9.15 -14.06
CA LEU A 141 11.09 7.87 -14.69
C LEU A 141 12.29 7.22 -14.00
N GLN A 142 12.14 5.96 -13.65
CA GLN A 142 13.22 5.07 -13.23
C GLN A 142 12.92 3.66 -13.71
N VAL A 143 13.47 3.28 -14.85
CA VAL A 143 13.28 1.93 -15.41
C VAL A 143 13.82 0.88 -14.45
N ARG A 144 13.02 -0.14 -14.19
CA ARG A 144 13.32 -1.25 -13.27
C ARG A 144 13.02 -2.59 -13.91
N GLN A 145 13.87 -3.54 -13.64
CA GLN A 145 13.61 -4.96 -13.90
C GLN A 145 13.35 -5.68 -12.59
N TYR A 146 12.28 -6.44 -12.53
CA TYR A 146 11.90 -7.21 -11.36
C TYR A 146 12.21 -8.69 -11.59
N LYS A 147 13.05 -9.26 -10.73
CA LYS A 147 13.38 -10.69 -10.81
C LYS A 147 12.18 -11.52 -10.32
N THR A 148 11.75 -12.46 -11.13
CA THR A 148 10.76 -13.45 -10.73
C THR A 148 11.41 -14.42 -9.73
N LYS A 149 10.76 -14.67 -8.60
CA LYS A 149 11.29 -15.58 -7.55
C LYS A 149 11.11 -17.06 -7.89
N SER A 150 10.29 -17.39 -8.86
CA SER A 150 10.04 -18.78 -9.28
C SER A 150 11.17 -19.29 -10.15
N LYS A 151 11.83 -20.38 -9.73
CA LYS A 151 12.83 -21.07 -10.53
C LYS A 151 12.26 -21.71 -11.81
N ASN A 152 10.93 -21.86 -11.88
CA ASN A 152 10.20 -22.48 -12.99
C ASN A 152 9.38 -21.46 -13.78
N ALA A 153 9.57 -20.15 -13.56
CA ALA A 153 8.91 -19.14 -14.37
C ALA A 153 9.36 -19.32 -15.82
N GLN A 154 8.42 -19.61 -16.70
CA GLN A 154 8.70 -19.63 -18.14
C GLN A 154 9.09 -18.19 -18.52
N GLU A 155 10.33 -17.98 -18.92
CA GLU A 155 10.93 -16.68 -19.23
C GLU A 155 10.17 -15.91 -20.34
N ALA A 156 9.31 -16.61 -21.10
CA ALA A 156 8.51 -16.07 -22.19
C ALA A 156 7.22 -15.33 -21.74
N HIS A 157 6.83 -15.38 -20.47
CA HIS A 157 5.59 -14.78 -20.01
C HIS A 157 5.80 -13.36 -19.45
N GLU A 158 4.99 -12.41 -19.90
CA GLU A 158 4.94 -11.08 -19.33
C GLU A 158 4.05 -11.01 -18.07
N ALA A 159 4.23 -9.95 -17.29
CA ALA A 159 3.33 -9.57 -16.20
C ALA A 159 1.94 -9.20 -16.71
N VAL A 160 0.96 -9.16 -15.82
CA VAL A 160 -0.36 -8.58 -16.13
C VAL A 160 -0.23 -7.07 -16.25
N ARG A 161 -0.38 -6.54 -17.47
CA ARG A 161 -0.24 -5.14 -17.80
C ARG A 161 -1.26 -4.68 -18.84
N PRO A 162 -1.53 -3.38 -18.97
CA PRO A 162 -2.24 -2.85 -20.12
C PRO A 162 -1.48 -3.14 -21.42
N THR A 163 -2.20 -3.47 -22.48
CA THR A 163 -1.61 -3.57 -23.84
C THR A 163 -1.29 -2.20 -24.42
N HIS A 164 -2.08 -1.18 -24.03
CA HIS A 164 -1.91 0.21 -24.43
C HIS A 164 -1.86 1.12 -23.22
N PRO A 165 -0.68 1.35 -22.62
CA PRO A 165 -0.53 2.11 -21.38
C PRO A 165 -0.85 3.62 -21.53
N THR A 166 -0.99 4.12 -22.75
CA THR A 166 -1.46 5.49 -23.01
C THR A 166 -2.90 5.74 -22.52
N SER A 167 -3.72 4.70 -22.44
CA SER A 167 -5.10 4.76 -21.94
C SER A 167 -5.12 4.45 -20.44
N ARG A 168 -5.42 5.46 -19.60
CA ARG A 168 -5.49 5.29 -18.13
C ARG A 168 -6.69 4.48 -17.67
N SER A 169 -7.76 4.44 -18.47
CA SER A 169 -8.98 3.70 -18.17
C SER A 169 -9.49 3.02 -19.43
N ALA A 170 -9.89 1.76 -19.31
CA ALA A 170 -10.48 0.98 -20.40
C ALA A 170 -11.47 -0.05 -19.85
N GLY A 171 -12.33 -0.57 -20.71
CA GLY A 171 -13.40 -1.50 -20.36
C GLY A 171 -14.78 -0.91 -20.57
N THR A 172 -15.81 -1.78 -20.59
CA THR A 172 -17.19 -1.40 -20.84
C THR A 172 -17.96 -1.19 -19.54
N THR A 173 -17.75 -2.07 -18.55
CA THR A 173 -18.41 -1.98 -17.25
C THR A 173 -17.56 -1.24 -16.23
N ASP A 174 -18.17 -0.75 -15.15
CA ASP A 174 -17.45 -0.09 -14.07
C ASP A 174 -16.45 -1.03 -13.38
N ASP A 175 -16.79 -2.30 -13.26
CA ASP A 175 -15.88 -3.32 -12.73
C ASP A 175 -14.63 -3.50 -13.62
N GLU A 176 -14.82 -3.56 -14.93
CA GLU A 176 -13.72 -3.64 -15.89
C GLU A 176 -12.83 -2.39 -15.81
N LYS A 177 -13.41 -1.20 -15.78
CA LYS A 177 -12.68 0.07 -15.67
C LYS A 177 -11.89 0.14 -14.37
N ARG A 178 -12.48 -0.27 -13.25
CA ARG A 178 -11.82 -0.29 -11.94
C ARG A 178 -10.64 -1.26 -11.91
N LEU A 179 -10.83 -2.49 -12.41
CA LEU A 179 -9.75 -3.47 -12.44
C LEU A 179 -8.63 -3.06 -13.41
N TYR A 180 -9.00 -2.54 -14.60
CA TYR A 180 -8.04 -2.01 -15.55
C TYR A 180 -7.20 -0.87 -14.95
N SER A 181 -7.84 0.10 -14.30
CA SER A 181 -7.15 1.21 -13.64
C SER A 181 -6.18 0.73 -12.57
N LEU A 182 -6.56 -0.29 -11.78
CA LEU A 182 -5.68 -0.91 -10.79
C LEU A 182 -4.43 -1.54 -11.44
N ILE A 183 -4.62 -2.22 -12.57
CA ILE A 183 -3.52 -2.84 -13.35
C ILE A 183 -2.64 -1.73 -13.94
N TRP A 184 -3.24 -0.71 -14.53
CA TRP A 184 -2.54 0.42 -15.12
C TRP A 184 -1.68 1.16 -14.09
N GLU A 185 -2.24 1.52 -12.94
CA GLU A 185 -1.53 2.20 -11.85
C GLU A 185 -0.32 1.41 -11.38
N ARG A 186 -0.48 0.10 -11.20
CA ARG A 186 0.62 -0.77 -10.79
C ARG A 186 1.72 -0.83 -11.84
N THR A 187 1.35 -0.97 -13.09
CA THR A 187 2.29 -1.09 -14.21
C THR A 187 3.09 0.20 -14.38
N VAL A 188 2.42 1.34 -14.44
CA VAL A 188 3.09 2.64 -14.61
C VAL A 188 3.95 2.97 -13.40
N SER A 189 3.41 2.83 -12.18
CA SER A 189 4.18 3.13 -10.97
C SER A 189 5.39 2.22 -10.80
N SER A 190 5.38 1.00 -11.34
CA SER A 190 6.52 0.09 -11.27
C SER A 190 7.78 0.64 -11.94
N GLN A 191 7.64 1.55 -12.87
CA GLN A 191 8.73 2.18 -13.61
C GLN A 191 9.02 3.62 -13.15
N MET A 192 8.46 4.02 -12.00
CA MET A 192 8.68 5.34 -11.41
C MET A 192 9.72 5.32 -10.30
N LYS A 193 10.24 6.50 -9.94
CA LYS A 193 11.12 6.69 -8.78
C LYS A 193 10.46 6.26 -7.48
N ASP A 194 11.29 6.02 -6.49
CA ASP A 194 10.86 5.78 -5.12
C ASP A 194 10.10 6.98 -4.57
N ALA A 195 9.05 6.70 -3.81
CA ALA A 195 8.39 7.74 -3.03
C ALA A 195 9.22 8.08 -1.79
N LEU A 196 9.50 9.35 -1.60
CA LEU A 196 10.13 9.85 -0.38
C LEU A 196 9.04 10.18 0.63
N LEU A 197 9.10 9.51 1.76
CA LEU A 197 8.14 9.65 2.86
C LEU A 197 8.85 10.22 4.08
N LYS A 198 8.27 11.24 4.68
CA LYS A 198 8.71 11.71 6.00
C LYS A 198 7.83 11.04 7.05
N ARG A 199 8.43 10.15 7.86
CA ARG A 199 7.77 9.55 9.01
C ARG A 199 8.12 10.37 10.24
N SER A 200 7.11 10.86 10.93
CA SER A 200 7.30 11.56 12.20
C SER A 200 6.69 10.73 13.33
N LYS A 201 7.48 10.51 14.38
CA LYS A 201 7.03 9.92 15.66
C LYS A 201 6.92 11.06 16.66
N VAL A 202 5.73 11.26 17.19
CA VAL A 202 5.48 12.22 18.28
C VAL A 202 5.37 11.43 19.55
N THR A 203 6.17 11.78 20.56
CA THR A 203 6.15 11.18 21.88
C THR A 203 5.66 12.22 22.87
N ALA A 204 4.66 11.85 23.65
CA ALA A 204 4.17 12.67 24.76
C ALA A 204 4.32 11.88 26.08
N ASN A 205 4.52 12.59 27.14
CA ASN A 205 4.63 12.00 28.48
C ASN A 205 3.95 12.89 29.50
N ILE A 206 3.71 12.33 30.67
CA ILE A 206 3.32 13.02 31.89
C ILE A 206 4.62 13.38 32.62
N PRO A 207 4.87 14.66 32.92
CA PRO A 207 6.04 15.10 33.65
C PRO A 207 6.10 14.55 35.10
#